data_a76f8c439f1b57cb15e4c43a9ac5cf52
#
_entry.id   a76f8c439f1b57cb15e4c43a9ac5cf52
#
_cell.length_a   1.000
_cell.length_b   1.000
_cell.length_c   1.000
_cell.angle_alpha   90.00
_cell.angle_beta   90.00
_cell.angle_gamma   90.00
#
_symmetry.space_group_name_H-M   'P 1'
#
loop_
_entity.id
_entity.type
_entity.pdbx_description
1 polymer ?
#
loop_
_entity_poly.entity_id
_entity_poly.type
_entity_poly.pdbx_seq_one_letter_code
_entity_poly.pdbx_strand_id
1 'polypeptide(L)'
;MKKAGENFGRVALSSKLPDDIGMSQDGTKEISELFGGKVFSYPKPTSLIKYLVTASTGKDDLILDFFSGSSTTADAVMQANSEDNGDRKYILVQLPEACDPKSEAYQAGFQNICEIGKERIRRAGLKLQSKSVRQKNLDTGFRVFRIDSSNMKDVYYSPDEYSQNILDMLSSNIKEDRTSLDLLFGCLVDWGLPLSLPYSSEMIDGFEIHDYNVGDLIACFDDNLTDTVLRKIAEKKPLRVVLRDSGFDDNASKINILEIFKTLSPDTSIRVI
;
A
#
# COMPACT_ATOMS: atom_id res chain seq x y z
N MET A 1 -23.13 -42.98 9.85
CA MET A 1 -21.73 -42.58 10.12
C MET A 1 -21.31 -41.64 9.02
N LYS A 2 -21.13 -40.32 9.29
CA LYS A 2 -20.58 -39.36 8.34
C LYS A 2 -19.09 -39.60 8.24
N LYS A 3 -18.56 -39.60 7.02
CA LYS A 3 -17.13 -39.82 6.75
C LYS A 3 -16.29 -38.66 7.28
N ALA A 4 -15.18 -38.93 7.93
CA ALA A 4 -14.17 -37.93 8.29
C ALA A 4 -13.72 -37.19 7.01
N GLY A 5 -14.01 -35.86 6.96
CA GLY A 5 -13.73 -35.01 5.80
C GLY A 5 -14.93 -34.20 5.28
N GLU A 6 -16.16 -34.44 5.77
CA GLU A 6 -17.27 -33.55 5.46
C GLU A 6 -17.11 -32.23 6.22
N ASN A 7 -17.00 -31.12 5.47
CA ASN A 7 -17.04 -29.78 6.02
C ASN A 7 -18.31 -29.61 6.85
N PHE A 8 -18.19 -29.58 8.16
CA PHE A 8 -19.26 -29.11 9.02
C PHE A 8 -19.54 -27.68 8.60
N GLY A 9 -20.78 -27.43 8.17
CA GLY A 9 -21.23 -26.09 7.78
C GLY A 9 -20.82 -25.06 8.84
N ARG A 10 -20.48 -23.86 8.40
CA ARG A 10 -20.13 -22.74 9.30
C ARG A 10 -21.26 -22.60 10.34
N VAL A 11 -20.93 -22.80 11.60
CA VAL A 11 -21.87 -22.55 12.70
C VAL A 11 -22.06 -21.03 12.80
N ALA A 12 -23.31 -20.59 12.84
CA ALA A 12 -23.59 -19.17 13.03
C ALA A 12 -22.95 -18.70 14.35
N LEU A 13 -22.29 -17.53 14.29
CA LEU A 13 -21.73 -16.91 15.47
C LEU A 13 -22.84 -16.65 16.50
N SER A 14 -22.58 -17.00 17.75
CA SER A 14 -23.46 -16.61 18.85
C SER A 14 -23.46 -15.10 19.01
N SER A 15 -24.60 -14.50 19.29
CA SER A 15 -24.69 -13.09 19.69
C SER A 15 -24.04 -12.83 21.07
N LYS A 16 -23.83 -13.89 21.86
CA LYS A 16 -23.09 -13.83 23.11
C LYS A 16 -21.60 -14.12 22.79
N LEU A 17 -20.74 -13.14 23.07
CA LEU A 17 -19.28 -13.32 22.97
C LEU A 17 -18.80 -14.34 24.00
N PRO A 18 -17.74 -15.11 23.72
CA PRO A 18 -17.06 -15.96 24.70
C PRO A 18 -16.63 -15.17 25.95
N ASP A 19 -16.68 -15.81 27.11
CA ASP A 19 -16.43 -15.12 28.40
C ASP A 19 -14.91 -14.77 28.57
N ASP A 20 -14.03 -15.36 27.76
CA ASP A 20 -12.58 -15.12 27.73
C ASP A 20 -12.15 -14.02 26.75
N ILE A 21 -13.11 -13.41 26.05
CA ILE A 21 -12.83 -12.25 25.20
C ILE A 21 -12.60 -11.02 26.08
N GLY A 22 -11.46 -10.38 25.90
CA GLY A 22 -11.02 -9.22 26.69
C GLY A 22 -12.02 -8.06 26.67
N MET A 23 -12.05 -7.34 27.77
CA MET A 23 -12.86 -6.12 27.97
C MET A 23 -12.10 -4.88 27.46
N SER A 24 -12.79 -3.72 27.41
CA SER A 24 -12.15 -2.45 27.00
C SER A 24 -10.90 -2.08 27.81
N GLN A 25 -10.84 -2.50 29.08
CA GLN A 25 -9.67 -2.28 29.94
C GLN A 25 -8.43 -3.05 29.43
N ASP A 26 -8.62 -4.24 28.85
CA ASP A 26 -7.53 -5.05 28.31
C ASP A 26 -6.89 -4.37 27.09
N GLY A 27 -7.68 -3.73 26.22
CA GLY A 27 -7.14 -2.95 25.12
C GLY A 27 -6.25 -1.80 25.60
N THR A 28 -6.64 -1.11 26.68
CA THR A 28 -5.80 -0.04 27.28
C THR A 28 -4.51 -0.60 27.87
N LYS A 29 -4.59 -1.77 28.52
CA LYS A 29 -3.42 -2.46 29.06
C LYS A 29 -2.46 -2.91 27.97
N GLU A 30 -3.00 -3.52 26.89
CA GLU A 30 -2.22 -3.93 25.70
C GLU A 30 -1.44 -2.75 25.09
N ILE A 31 -2.08 -1.59 24.91
CA ILE A 31 -1.42 -0.37 24.40
C ILE A 31 -0.35 0.10 25.38
N SER A 32 -0.67 0.15 26.68
CA SER A 32 0.30 0.61 27.68
C SER A 32 1.52 -0.31 27.77
N GLU A 33 1.33 -1.61 27.67
CA GLU A 33 2.44 -2.58 27.62
C GLU A 33 3.28 -2.45 26.34
N LEU A 34 2.63 -2.17 25.21
CA LEU A 34 3.29 -2.07 23.91
C LEU A 34 4.09 -0.77 23.76
N PHE A 35 3.60 0.33 24.33
CA PHE A 35 4.19 1.67 24.18
C PHE A 35 4.94 2.16 25.40
N GLY A 36 4.74 1.54 26.57
CA GLY A 36 5.27 2.01 27.84
C GLY A 36 4.46 3.17 28.45
N GLY A 37 3.26 3.47 27.93
CA GLY A 37 2.40 4.54 28.38
C GLY A 37 1.04 4.54 27.67
N LYS A 38 0.11 5.37 28.13
CA LYS A 38 -1.26 5.46 27.61
C LYS A 38 -1.33 6.42 26.42
N VAL A 39 -0.84 5.99 25.26
CA VAL A 39 -0.78 6.83 24.04
C VAL A 39 -2.11 6.91 23.26
N PHE A 40 -3.10 6.08 23.58
CA PHE A 40 -4.39 6.07 22.90
C PHE A 40 -5.54 5.84 23.89
N SER A 41 -6.62 6.60 23.71
CA SER A 41 -7.83 6.47 24.53
C SER A 41 -8.77 5.43 23.93
N TYR A 42 -9.25 4.52 24.76
CA TYR A 42 -10.26 3.51 24.41
C TYR A 42 -9.90 2.57 23.25
N PRO A 43 -8.68 1.99 23.17
CA PRO A 43 -8.38 0.98 22.17
C PRO A 43 -9.26 -0.26 22.39
N LYS A 44 -9.67 -0.90 21.30
CA LYS A 44 -10.35 -2.20 21.41
C LYS A 44 -9.35 -3.28 21.80
N PRO A 45 -9.75 -4.30 22.58
CA PRO A 45 -8.87 -5.43 22.89
C PRO A 45 -8.59 -6.24 21.62
N THR A 46 -7.33 -6.62 21.43
CA THR A 46 -6.90 -7.39 20.25
C THR A 46 -7.60 -8.74 20.18
N SER A 47 -7.87 -9.37 21.32
CA SER A 47 -8.61 -10.65 21.39
C SER A 47 -10.00 -10.58 20.78
N LEU A 48 -10.75 -9.50 21.01
CA LEU A 48 -12.08 -9.29 20.42
C LEU A 48 -11.99 -9.19 18.90
N ILE A 49 -11.08 -8.36 18.38
CA ILE A 49 -10.96 -8.17 16.94
C ILE A 49 -10.44 -9.46 16.29
N LYS A 50 -9.49 -10.16 16.90
CA LYS A 50 -9.02 -11.46 16.42
C LYS A 50 -10.14 -12.50 16.36
N TYR A 51 -10.99 -12.57 17.38
CA TYR A 51 -12.17 -13.44 17.36
C TYR A 51 -13.09 -13.13 16.19
N LEU A 52 -13.42 -11.85 15.96
CA LEU A 52 -14.26 -11.45 14.84
C LEU A 52 -13.62 -11.78 13.48
N VAL A 53 -12.33 -11.50 13.32
CA VAL A 53 -11.57 -11.83 12.11
C VAL A 53 -11.59 -13.34 11.84
N THR A 54 -11.20 -14.17 12.81
CA THR A 54 -11.13 -15.62 12.63
C THR A 54 -12.50 -16.28 12.41
N ALA A 55 -13.53 -15.71 12.98
CA ALA A 55 -14.89 -16.22 12.86
C ALA A 55 -15.57 -15.83 11.54
N SER A 56 -15.18 -14.69 10.94
CA SER A 56 -15.86 -14.14 9.74
C SER A 56 -15.06 -14.29 8.45
N THR A 57 -13.76 -14.61 8.53
CA THR A 57 -12.88 -14.65 7.35
C THR A 57 -12.22 -16.02 7.14
N GLY A 58 -11.95 -16.34 5.88
CA GLY A 58 -11.01 -17.39 5.48
C GLY A 58 -9.55 -16.98 5.75
N LYS A 59 -8.61 -17.82 5.33
CA LYS A 59 -7.18 -17.59 5.57
C LYS A 59 -6.53 -16.57 4.64
N ASP A 60 -7.15 -16.29 3.49
CA ASP A 60 -6.59 -15.45 2.42
C ASP A 60 -7.47 -14.22 2.13
N ASP A 61 -8.41 -13.91 3.06
CA ASP A 61 -9.37 -12.81 2.88
C ASP A 61 -8.72 -11.46 3.16
N LEU A 62 -9.33 -10.41 2.60
CA LEU A 62 -8.97 -9.01 2.82
C LEU A 62 -9.91 -8.39 3.84
N ILE A 63 -9.36 -7.79 4.88
CA ILE A 63 -10.07 -7.11 5.95
C ILE A 63 -9.98 -5.59 5.75
N LEU A 64 -11.14 -4.92 5.74
CA LEU A 64 -11.21 -3.45 5.69
C LEU A 64 -11.68 -2.91 7.04
N ASP A 65 -10.88 -1.97 7.58
CA ASP A 65 -11.23 -1.18 8.76
C ASP A 65 -11.04 0.30 8.43
N PHE A 66 -12.14 1.02 8.25
CA PHE A 66 -12.11 2.41 7.81
C PHE A 66 -12.25 3.43 8.96
N PHE A 67 -12.13 2.97 10.21
CA PHE A 67 -11.93 3.77 11.42
C PHE A 67 -10.92 3.10 12.34
N SER A 68 -9.71 2.86 11.83
CA SER A 68 -8.74 1.95 12.44
C SER A 68 -8.20 2.40 13.81
N GLY A 69 -8.38 3.66 14.17
CA GLY A 69 -7.92 4.21 15.45
C GLY A 69 -6.46 3.89 15.72
N SER A 70 -6.20 3.09 16.76
CA SER A 70 -4.86 2.63 17.10
C SER A 70 -4.39 1.40 16.30
N SER A 71 -5.06 1.03 15.21
CA SER A 71 -4.74 -0.12 14.35
C SER A 71 -4.77 -1.49 15.05
N THR A 72 -5.74 -1.68 15.95
CA THR A 72 -5.94 -2.97 16.63
C THR A 72 -6.21 -4.10 15.63
N THR A 73 -6.91 -3.79 14.52
CA THR A 73 -7.25 -4.75 13.48
C THR A 73 -6.01 -5.34 12.82
N ALA A 74 -4.99 -4.53 12.51
CA ALA A 74 -3.73 -5.05 11.95
C ALA A 74 -3.03 -6.01 12.91
N ASP A 75 -2.94 -5.65 14.20
CA ASP A 75 -2.36 -6.51 15.24
C ASP A 75 -3.12 -7.85 15.33
N ALA A 76 -4.45 -7.79 15.34
CA ALA A 76 -5.31 -8.97 15.37
C ALA A 76 -5.14 -9.89 14.14
N VAL A 77 -5.05 -9.30 12.95
CA VAL A 77 -4.83 -10.05 11.68
C VAL A 77 -3.46 -10.72 11.68
N MET A 78 -2.40 -10.01 12.06
CA MET A 78 -1.07 -10.59 12.15
C MET A 78 -1.02 -11.74 13.17
N GLN A 79 -1.70 -11.62 14.33
CA GLN A 79 -1.81 -12.71 15.30
C GLN A 79 -2.57 -13.91 14.73
N ALA A 80 -3.71 -13.69 14.07
CA ALA A 80 -4.49 -14.75 13.45
C ALA A 80 -3.66 -15.51 12.38
N ASN A 81 -2.97 -14.78 11.50
CA ASN A 81 -2.10 -15.36 10.49
C ASN A 81 -0.95 -16.18 11.11
N SER A 82 -0.37 -15.67 12.21
CA SER A 82 0.67 -16.39 12.97
C SER A 82 0.15 -17.69 13.60
N GLU A 83 -1.11 -17.72 14.05
CA GLU A 83 -1.70 -18.89 14.73
C GLU A 83 -2.15 -19.98 13.74
N ASP A 84 -2.73 -19.60 12.61
CA ASP A 84 -3.35 -20.56 11.68
C ASP A 84 -2.63 -20.69 10.33
N ASN A 85 -1.46 -20.06 10.17
CA ASN A 85 -0.69 -19.96 8.92
C ASN A 85 -1.54 -19.40 7.77
N GLY A 86 -2.32 -18.35 8.05
CA GLY A 86 -3.07 -17.61 7.06
C GLY A 86 -2.24 -16.51 6.40
N ASP A 87 -2.75 -15.99 5.29
CA ASP A 87 -2.21 -14.84 4.53
C ASP A 87 -3.28 -13.75 4.39
N ARG A 88 -4.11 -13.55 5.45
CA ARG A 88 -5.09 -12.47 5.45
C ARG A 88 -4.37 -11.13 5.31
N LYS A 89 -4.96 -10.26 4.51
CA LYS A 89 -4.49 -8.88 4.29
C LYS A 89 -5.44 -7.90 4.92
N TYR A 90 -4.96 -6.68 5.16
CA TYR A 90 -5.79 -5.62 5.72
C TYR A 90 -5.60 -4.30 5.01
N ILE A 91 -6.68 -3.52 4.95
CA ILE A 91 -6.67 -2.12 4.56
C ILE A 91 -7.22 -1.33 5.74
N LEU A 92 -6.43 -0.40 6.25
CA LEU A 92 -6.80 0.47 7.36
C LEU A 92 -6.91 1.91 6.87
N VAL A 93 -8.02 2.56 7.20
CA VAL A 93 -8.23 3.97 6.89
C VAL A 93 -8.41 4.74 8.19
N GLN A 94 -7.68 5.85 8.33
CA GLN A 94 -7.76 6.72 9.49
C GLN A 94 -7.52 8.17 9.10
N LEU A 95 -8.34 9.07 9.62
CA LEU A 95 -8.09 10.50 9.54
C LEU A 95 -6.91 10.88 10.46
N PRO A 96 -6.02 11.77 10.04
CA PRO A 96 -4.86 12.19 10.83
C PRO A 96 -5.25 13.20 11.92
N GLU A 97 -6.17 12.81 12.81
CA GLU A 97 -6.57 13.65 13.94
C GLU A 97 -5.37 13.96 14.82
N ALA A 98 -5.17 15.26 15.12
CA ALA A 98 -4.05 15.72 15.93
C ALA A 98 -4.16 15.22 17.37
N CYS A 99 -3.03 14.80 17.93
CA CYS A 99 -2.94 14.50 19.36
C CYS A 99 -2.96 15.81 20.18
N ASP A 100 -3.68 15.81 21.31
CA ASP A 100 -3.64 16.93 22.24
C ASP A 100 -2.19 17.16 22.71
N PRO A 101 -1.65 18.39 22.63
CA PRO A 101 -0.31 18.71 23.09
C PRO A 101 -0.03 18.35 24.56
N LYS A 102 -1.08 18.22 25.38
CA LYS A 102 -0.98 17.81 26.79
C LYS A 102 -1.08 16.27 26.98
N SER A 103 -1.38 15.52 25.91
CA SER A 103 -1.53 14.06 25.99
C SER A 103 -0.19 13.34 26.13
N GLU A 104 -0.20 12.16 26.74
CA GLU A 104 0.96 11.27 26.77
C GLU A 104 1.42 10.87 25.35
N ALA A 105 0.49 10.78 24.39
CA ALA A 105 0.79 10.51 23.00
C ALA A 105 1.68 11.59 22.39
N TYR A 106 1.31 12.86 22.55
CA TYR A 106 2.09 13.98 22.02
C TYR A 106 3.47 14.08 22.70
N GLN A 107 3.53 13.87 24.01
CA GLN A 107 4.79 13.83 24.78
C GLN A 107 5.69 12.67 24.36
N ALA A 108 5.11 11.56 23.90
CA ALA A 108 5.83 10.42 23.31
C ALA A 108 6.25 10.65 21.85
N GLY A 109 5.96 11.82 21.27
CA GLY A 109 6.37 12.22 19.93
C GLY A 109 5.34 11.97 18.81
N PHE A 110 4.13 11.49 19.14
CA PHE A 110 3.06 11.26 18.15
C PHE A 110 2.25 12.53 17.93
N GLN A 111 2.27 13.07 16.72
CA GLN A 111 1.52 14.28 16.39
C GLN A 111 0.06 14.00 16.04
N ASN A 112 -0.26 12.82 15.55
CA ASN A 112 -1.61 12.41 15.18
C ASN A 112 -1.81 10.91 15.42
N ILE A 113 -3.09 10.49 15.40
CA ILE A 113 -3.44 9.09 15.71
C ILE A 113 -2.97 8.09 14.65
N CYS A 114 -2.77 8.52 13.39
CA CYS A 114 -2.22 7.64 12.35
C CYS A 114 -0.78 7.21 12.68
N GLU A 115 0.01 8.09 13.33
CA GLU A 115 1.37 7.75 13.75
C GLU A 115 1.38 6.69 14.84
N ILE A 116 0.44 6.79 15.80
CA ILE A 116 0.23 5.76 16.83
C ILE A 116 -0.13 4.43 16.18
N GLY A 117 -1.07 4.44 15.23
CA GLY A 117 -1.48 3.24 14.49
C GLY A 117 -0.32 2.57 13.75
N LYS A 118 0.47 3.35 13.00
CA LYS A 118 1.66 2.84 12.29
C LYS A 118 2.68 2.22 13.24
N GLU A 119 2.92 2.88 14.36
CA GLU A 119 3.87 2.39 15.37
C GLU A 119 3.36 1.14 16.07
N ARG A 120 2.04 1.03 16.35
CA ARG A 120 1.47 -0.21 16.86
C ARG A 120 1.71 -1.38 15.93
N ILE A 121 1.49 -1.20 14.62
CA ILE A 121 1.72 -2.28 13.65
C ILE A 121 3.18 -2.74 13.69
N ARG A 122 4.15 -1.81 13.72
CA ARG A 122 5.57 -2.15 13.80
C ARG A 122 5.91 -2.93 15.07
N ARG A 123 5.47 -2.45 16.23
CA ARG A 123 5.76 -3.09 17.52
C ARG A 123 5.09 -4.45 17.66
N ALA A 124 3.83 -4.56 17.22
CA ALA A 124 3.13 -5.85 17.21
C ALA A 124 3.83 -6.86 16.29
N GLY A 125 4.24 -6.44 15.10
CA GLY A 125 5.00 -7.27 14.17
C GLY A 125 6.32 -7.76 14.76
N LEU A 126 7.12 -6.88 15.35
CA LEU A 126 8.37 -7.24 16.05
C LEU A 126 8.14 -8.22 17.21
N LYS A 127 7.07 -7.98 18.00
CA LYS A 127 6.70 -8.87 19.11
C LYS A 127 6.33 -10.27 18.62
N LEU A 128 5.64 -10.38 17.49
CA LEU A 128 5.30 -11.67 16.91
C LEU A 128 6.53 -12.38 16.33
N GLN A 129 7.37 -11.66 15.59
CA GLN A 129 8.62 -12.22 15.05
C GLN A 129 9.55 -12.74 16.15
N SER A 130 9.66 -12.02 17.28
CA SER A 130 10.51 -12.45 18.40
C SER A 130 10.01 -13.72 19.10
N LYS A 131 8.70 -13.97 19.08
CA LYS A 131 8.09 -15.18 19.68
C LYS A 131 8.14 -16.40 18.75
N SER A 132 8.21 -16.17 17.46
CA SER A 132 8.09 -17.21 16.43
C SER A 132 9.44 -17.72 15.97
N VAL A 133 10.15 -18.50 16.80
CA VAL A 133 11.38 -19.20 16.40
C VAL A 133 11.16 -20.17 15.23
N ARG A 134 9.91 -20.56 14.95
CA ARG A 134 9.53 -21.55 13.92
C ARG A 134 8.86 -20.98 12.67
N GLN A 135 8.35 -19.74 12.69
CA GLN A 135 7.67 -19.14 11.54
C GLN A 135 8.56 -18.09 10.88
N LYS A 136 9.42 -18.53 9.96
CA LYS A 136 10.35 -17.65 9.22
C LYS A 136 9.66 -16.69 8.23
N ASN A 137 8.35 -16.82 7.96
CA ASN A 137 7.67 -16.14 6.84
C ASN A 137 6.40 -15.37 7.24
N LEU A 138 6.28 -14.91 8.49
CA LEU A 138 5.15 -14.04 8.84
C LEU A 138 5.37 -12.66 8.20
N ASP A 139 4.50 -12.27 7.26
CA ASP A 139 4.50 -10.91 6.72
C ASP A 139 3.95 -9.94 7.78
N THR A 140 4.80 -9.05 8.23
CA THR A 140 4.48 -7.96 9.17
C THR A 140 4.67 -6.58 8.53
N GLY A 141 4.97 -6.57 7.23
CA GLY A 141 5.12 -5.36 6.44
C GLY A 141 3.78 -4.67 6.16
N PHE A 142 3.83 -3.36 5.93
CA PHE A 142 2.69 -2.59 5.47
C PHE A 142 3.15 -1.39 4.66
N ARG A 143 2.26 -0.89 3.81
CA ARG A 143 2.45 0.35 3.05
C ARG A 143 1.58 1.45 3.64
N VAL A 144 2.07 2.67 3.52
CA VAL A 144 1.35 3.87 3.97
C VAL A 144 1.07 4.73 2.77
N PHE A 145 -0.19 5.04 2.53
CA PHE A 145 -0.63 5.97 1.51
C PHE A 145 -1.35 7.15 2.15
N ARG A 146 -1.26 8.28 1.51
CA ARG A 146 -2.05 9.46 1.83
C ARG A 146 -2.97 9.74 0.66
N ILE A 147 -4.26 9.93 0.95
CA ILE A 147 -5.20 10.41 -0.06
C ILE A 147 -4.95 11.89 -0.24
N ASP A 148 -4.66 12.28 -1.46
CA ASP A 148 -4.38 13.64 -1.88
C ASP A 148 -5.10 13.93 -3.22
N SER A 149 -4.89 15.12 -3.78
CA SER A 149 -5.34 15.44 -5.13
C SER A 149 -4.62 14.58 -6.18
N SER A 150 -5.14 14.55 -7.41
CA SER A 150 -4.54 13.79 -8.52
C SER A 150 -3.06 14.16 -8.73
N ASN A 151 -2.29 13.24 -9.32
CA ASN A 151 -0.89 13.49 -9.67
C ASN A 151 -0.75 14.48 -10.83
N MET A 152 -1.81 14.69 -11.60
CA MET A 152 -1.82 15.56 -12.77
C MET A 152 -2.25 16.97 -12.40
N LYS A 153 -1.72 17.97 -13.11
CA LYS A 153 -2.18 19.35 -13.05
C LYS A 153 -3.61 19.42 -13.58
N ASP A 154 -4.44 20.24 -12.92
CA ASP A 154 -5.78 20.52 -13.41
C ASP A 154 -5.68 21.45 -14.63
N VAL A 155 -6.20 21.01 -15.77
CA VAL A 155 -6.19 21.79 -17.02
C VAL A 155 -7.58 22.37 -17.23
N TYR A 156 -7.88 23.47 -16.55
CA TYR A 156 -9.09 24.25 -16.73
C TYR A 156 -8.70 25.66 -17.20
N TYR A 157 -8.46 25.80 -18.52
CA TYR A 157 -8.27 27.11 -19.13
C TYR A 157 -9.42 27.39 -20.09
N SER A 158 -9.99 28.58 -20.02
CA SER A 158 -10.89 29.04 -21.08
C SER A 158 -10.07 29.28 -22.36
N PRO A 159 -10.66 29.13 -23.55
CA PRO A 159 -9.94 29.32 -24.81
C PRO A 159 -9.19 30.67 -24.91
N ASP A 160 -9.69 31.69 -24.22
CA ASP A 160 -9.13 33.06 -24.23
C ASP A 160 -7.91 33.23 -23.30
N GLU A 161 -7.62 32.23 -22.46
CA GLU A 161 -6.50 32.26 -21.49
C GLU A 161 -5.23 31.59 -22.04
N TYR A 162 -5.27 30.98 -23.22
CA TYR A 162 -4.10 30.35 -23.82
C TYR A 162 -3.08 31.38 -24.28
N SER A 163 -1.90 31.33 -23.67
CA SER A 163 -0.70 32.05 -24.11
C SER A 163 0.45 31.07 -24.33
N GLN A 164 1.48 31.49 -25.08
CA GLN A 164 2.66 30.65 -25.32
C GLN A 164 3.30 30.21 -24.00
N ASN A 165 3.36 31.09 -22.99
CA ASN A 165 3.88 30.75 -21.66
C ASN A 165 3.06 29.68 -20.96
N ILE A 166 1.73 29.64 -21.15
CA ILE A 166 0.88 28.59 -20.59
C ILE A 166 1.11 27.27 -21.32
N LEU A 167 1.28 27.30 -22.64
CA LEU A 167 1.63 26.09 -23.41
C LEU A 167 2.98 25.50 -22.99
N ASP A 168 3.96 26.34 -22.70
CA ASP A 168 5.27 25.91 -22.17
C ASP A 168 5.15 25.36 -20.73
N MET A 169 4.28 25.91 -19.90
CA MET A 169 3.97 25.36 -18.57
C MET A 169 3.17 24.06 -18.60
N LEU A 170 2.42 23.82 -19.69
CA LEU A 170 1.69 22.56 -19.92
C LEU A 170 2.58 21.44 -20.49
N SER A 171 3.83 21.74 -20.84
CA SER A 171 4.81 20.73 -21.29
C SER A 171 5.03 19.62 -20.23
N SER A 172 4.78 19.90 -18.95
CA SER A 172 4.69 18.91 -17.89
C SER A 172 3.31 18.92 -17.24
N ASN A 173 2.53 17.89 -17.51
CA ASN A 173 1.20 17.69 -16.95
C ASN A 173 1.21 17.17 -15.50
N ILE A 174 2.38 16.82 -14.95
CA ILE A 174 2.57 16.28 -13.60
C ILE A 174 2.79 17.44 -12.62
N LYS A 175 2.23 17.34 -11.41
CA LYS A 175 2.48 18.29 -10.33
C LYS A 175 3.92 18.17 -9.83
N GLU A 176 4.53 19.30 -9.49
CA GLU A 176 5.96 19.38 -9.12
C GLU A 176 6.30 18.70 -7.80
N ASP A 177 5.30 18.54 -6.91
CA ASP A 177 5.44 17.91 -5.60
C ASP A 177 5.22 16.38 -5.63
N ARG A 178 5.08 15.78 -6.80
CA ARG A 178 4.89 14.34 -6.97
C ARG A 178 6.20 13.62 -7.22
N THR A 179 6.38 12.52 -6.50
CA THR A 179 7.53 11.62 -6.66
C THR A 179 7.25 10.56 -7.71
N SER A 180 8.32 9.89 -8.20
CA SER A 180 8.20 8.75 -9.11
C SER A 180 7.33 7.61 -8.52
N LEU A 181 7.37 7.40 -7.20
CA LEU A 181 6.53 6.43 -6.53
C LEU A 181 5.05 6.85 -6.48
N ASP A 182 4.74 8.14 -6.35
CA ASP A 182 3.36 8.63 -6.43
C ASP A 182 2.76 8.34 -7.80
N LEU A 183 3.56 8.53 -8.86
CA LEU A 183 3.16 8.22 -10.23
C LEU A 183 2.98 6.71 -10.44
N LEU A 184 3.93 5.89 -9.96
CA LEU A 184 3.83 4.43 -10.03
C LEU A 184 2.54 3.94 -9.38
N PHE A 185 2.29 4.32 -8.12
CA PHE A 185 1.09 3.89 -7.40
C PHE A 185 -0.19 4.47 -7.99
N GLY A 186 -0.17 5.67 -8.54
CA GLY A 186 -1.28 6.23 -9.33
C GLY A 186 -1.61 5.35 -10.53
N CYS A 187 -0.62 4.92 -11.30
CA CYS A 187 -0.80 4.01 -12.43
C CYS A 187 -1.33 2.64 -12.01
N LEU A 188 -0.89 2.10 -10.85
CA LEU A 188 -1.41 0.84 -10.33
C LEU A 188 -2.91 0.94 -10.00
N VAL A 189 -3.35 2.06 -9.41
CA VAL A 189 -4.78 2.33 -9.14
C VAL A 189 -5.56 2.42 -10.44
N ASP A 190 -5.08 3.18 -11.43
CA ASP A 190 -5.73 3.36 -12.72
C ASP A 190 -5.91 2.04 -13.49
N TRP A 191 -4.97 1.13 -13.36
CA TRP A 191 -5.05 -0.19 -13.98
C TRP A 191 -5.74 -1.25 -13.11
N GLY A 192 -6.18 -0.91 -11.90
CA GLY A 192 -6.81 -1.85 -10.98
C GLY A 192 -5.85 -2.95 -10.50
N LEU A 193 -4.55 -2.67 -10.46
CA LEU A 193 -3.55 -3.60 -9.95
C LEU A 193 -3.50 -3.57 -8.42
N PRO A 194 -3.26 -4.72 -7.75
CA PRO A 194 -3.13 -4.77 -6.31
C PRO A 194 -1.99 -3.85 -5.83
N LEU A 195 -2.20 -3.08 -4.76
CA LEU A 195 -1.15 -2.19 -4.22
C LEU A 195 -0.19 -2.90 -3.26
N SER A 196 -0.40 -4.18 -2.97
CA SER A 196 0.35 -4.94 -1.97
C SER A 196 1.49 -5.79 -2.54
N LEU A 197 1.59 -5.96 -3.86
CA LEU A 197 2.61 -6.81 -4.47
C LEU A 197 4.00 -6.15 -4.40
N PRO A 198 5.08 -6.95 -4.42
CA PRO A 198 6.44 -6.43 -4.27
C PRO A 198 6.82 -5.50 -5.43
N TYR A 199 7.66 -4.52 -5.15
CA TYR A 199 8.30 -3.70 -6.18
C TYR A 199 9.76 -3.43 -5.80
N SER A 200 10.56 -3.13 -6.80
CA SER A 200 11.94 -2.67 -6.64
C SER A 200 12.20 -1.46 -7.53
N SER A 201 13.17 -0.66 -7.13
CA SER A 201 13.67 0.45 -7.95
C SER A 201 15.16 0.24 -8.18
N GLU A 202 15.61 0.41 -9.40
CA GLU A 202 17.01 0.29 -9.78
C GLU A 202 17.42 1.41 -10.75
N MET A 203 18.70 1.73 -10.76
CA MET A 203 19.27 2.68 -11.74
C MET A 203 19.81 1.92 -12.94
N ILE A 204 19.29 2.23 -14.14
CA ILE A 204 19.80 1.70 -15.41
C ILE A 204 20.26 2.88 -16.28
N ASP A 205 21.56 2.96 -16.58
CA ASP A 205 22.17 4.02 -17.39
C ASP A 205 21.86 5.44 -16.88
N GLY A 206 21.68 5.60 -15.57
CA GLY A 206 21.35 6.89 -14.94
C GLY A 206 19.87 7.20 -14.81
N PHE A 207 18.97 6.32 -15.25
CA PHE A 207 17.50 6.44 -15.16
C PHE A 207 16.94 5.57 -14.06
N GLU A 208 15.96 6.08 -13.28
CA GLU A 208 15.29 5.33 -12.24
C GLU A 208 14.17 4.45 -12.84
N ILE A 209 14.34 3.14 -12.73
CA ILE A 209 13.39 2.15 -13.24
C ILE A 209 12.71 1.46 -12.08
N HIS A 210 11.39 1.51 -12.05
CA HIS A 210 10.56 0.79 -11.10
C HIS A 210 10.06 -0.51 -11.73
N ASP A 211 10.32 -1.64 -11.08
CA ASP A 211 9.79 -2.95 -11.47
C ASP A 211 8.78 -3.40 -10.43
N TYR A 212 7.52 -3.50 -10.82
CA TYR A 212 6.42 -3.94 -9.98
C TYR A 212 6.04 -5.37 -10.31
N ASN A 213 6.02 -6.23 -9.28
CA ASN A 213 5.65 -7.63 -9.33
C ASN A 213 6.40 -8.42 -10.42
N VAL A 214 7.73 -8.21 -10.48
CA VAL A 214 8.63 -8.95 -11.39
C VAL A 214 8.18 -8.88 -12.85
N GLY A 215 8.02 -7.66 -13.36
CA GLY A 215 7.67 -7.40 -14.76
C GLY A 215 6.17 -7.30 -15.07
N ASP A 216 5.28 -7.34 -14.07
CA ASP A 216 3.87 -6.98 -14.31
C ASP A 216 3.74 -5.55 -14.82
N LEU A 217 4.50 -4.62 -14.24
CA LEU A 217 4.62 -3.25 -14.67
C LEU A 217 6.05 -2.77 -14.50
N ILE A 218 6.64 -2.24 -15.55
CA ILE A 218 7.88 -1.45 -15.46
C ILE A 218 7.54 0.01 -15.73
N ALA A 219 8.04 0.92 -14.88
CA ALA A 219 7.83 2.35 -15.03
C ALA A 219 9.14 3.12 -15.01
N CYS A 220 9.24 4.14 -15.85
CA CYS A 220 10.30 5.14 -15.83
C CYS A 220 9.68 6.52 -16.05
N PHE A 221 9.91 7.44 -15.12
CA PHE A 221 9.34 8.78 -15.15
C PHE A 221 10.40 9.88 -15.34
N ASP A 222 11.62 9.49 -15.67
CA ASP A 222 12.70 10.42 -15.97
C ASP A 222 12.52 11.06 -17.34
N ASP A 223 13.10 12.25 -17.50
CA ASP A 223 13.12 12.98 -18.77
C ASP A 223 14.27 12.50 -19.68
N ASN A 224 14.15 12.73 -20.99
CA ASN A 224 15.19 12.46 -22.00
C ASN A 224 15.64 10.99 -22.05
N LEU A 225 14.70 10.06 -22.11
CA LEU A 225 14.97 8.63 -22.19
C LEU A 225 15.72 8.27 -23.48
N THR A 226 16.79 7.50 -23.31
CA THR A 226 17.60 7.03 -24.45
C THR A 226 17.08 5.71 -25.01
N ASP A 227 17.31 5.48 -26.32
CA ASP A 227 17.00 4.19 -26.95
C ASP A 227 17.64 3.00 -26.22
N THR A 228 18.81 3.21 -25.64
CA THR A 228 19.54 2.17 -24.91
C THR A 228 18.76 1.71 -23.68
N VAL A 229 18.25 2.64 -22.86
CA VAL A 229 17.46 2.27 -21.67
C VAL A 229 16.13 1.66 -22.06
N LEU A 230 15.47 2.18 -23.11
CA LEU A 230 14.22 1.62 -23.63
C LEU A 230 14.37 0.18 -24.11
N ARG A 231 15.48 -0.14 -24.81
CA ARG A 231 15.80 -1.53 -25.19
C ARG A 231 16.03 -2.42 -23.98
N LYS A 232 16.76 -1.95 -22.97
CA LYS A 232 16.96 -2.72 -21.72
C LYS A 232 15.65 -2.99 -20.98
N ILE A 233 14.72 -2.04 -20.97
CA ILE A 233 13.36 -2.25 -20.43
C ILE A 233 12.61 -3.29 -21.27
N ALA A 234 12.63 -3.16 -22.61
CA ALA A 234 11.94 -4.09 -23.49
C ALA A 234 12.51 -5.53 -23.41
N GLU A 235 13.81 -5.69 -23.21
CA GLU A 235 14.47 -6.99 -23.02
C GLU A 235 14.00 -7.73 -21.77
N LYS A 236 13.51 -7.01 -20.74
CA LYS A 236 12.90 -7.61 -19.57
C LYS A 236 11.52 -8.22 -19.87
N LYS A 237 10.92 -7.93 -21.04
CA LYS A 237 9.63 -8.42 -21.50
C LYS A 237 8.50 -8.21 -20.48
N PRO A 238 8.30 -6.96 -19.99
CA PRO A 238 7.25 -6.68 -19.04
C PRO A 238 5.86 -6.82 -19.68
N LEU A 239 4.84 -7.12 -18.87
CA LEU A 239 3.46 -7.10 -19.35
C LEU A 239 2.98 -5.69 -19.66
N ARG A 240 3.44 -4.70 -18.86
CA ARG A 240 3.08 -3.28 -19.01
C ARG A 240 4.28 -2.39 -18.83
N VAL A 241 4.30 -1.29 -19.57
CA VAL A 241 5.30 -0.22 -19.40
C VAL A 241 4.58 1.12 -19.28
N VAL A 242 5.02 1.94 -18.32
CA VAL A 242 4.62 3.35 -18.21
C VAL A 242 5.84 4.22 -18.35
N LEU A 243 5.71 5.21 -19.21
CA LEU A 243 6.73 6.23 -19.44
C LEU A 243 6.09 7.61 -19.31
N ARG A 244 6.91 8.61 -18.98
CA ARG A 244 6.45 9.99 -18.91
C ARG A 244 6.50 10.63 -20.29
N ASP A 245 5.52 11.49 -20.62
CA ASP A 245 5.47 12.18 -21.91
C ASP A 245 6.67 13.09 -22.16
N SER A 246 7.08 13.85 -21.13
CA SER A 246 8.30 14.67 -21.16
C SER A 246 9.60 13.86 -21.22
N GLY A 247 9.55 12.53 -21.08
CA GLY A 247 10.68 11.64 -21.31
C GLY A 247 11.14 11.59 -22.78
N PHE A 248 10.42 12.26 -23.70
CA PHE A 248 10.68 12.21 -25.14
C PHE A 248 10.79 13.62 -25.73
N ASP A 249 11.86 13.85 -26.48
CA ASP A 249 12.14 15.15 -27.11
C ASP A 249 11.12 15.51 -28.20
N ASP A 250 10.60 14.49 -28.92
CA ASP A 250 9.68 14.70 -30.05
C ASP A 250 8.78 13.47 -30.31
N ASN A 251 7.84 13.65 -31.25
CA ASN A 251 6.95 12.57 -31.69
C ASN A 251 7.68 11.44 -32.42
N ALA A 252 8.84 11.69 -33.03
CA ALA A 252 9.62 10.66 -33.70
C ALA A 252 10.20 9.69 -32.67
N SER A 253 10.68 10.20 -31.54
CA SER A 253 11.16 9.40 -30.40
C SER A 253 10.03 8.52 -29.84
N LYS A 254 8.79 9.02 -29.75
CA LYS A 254 7.63 8.22 -29.32
C LYS A 254 7.29 7.08 -30.29
N ILE A 255 7.41 7.33 -31.61
CA ILE A 255 7.21 6.28 -32.64
C ILE A 255 8.30 5.23 -32.53
N ASN A 256 9.55 5.64 -32.31
CA ASN A 256 10.69 4.73 -32.17
C ASN A 256 10.52 3.75 -31.02
N ILE A 257 9.96 4.21 -29.87
CA ILE A 257 9.64 3.32 -28.74
C ILE A 257 8.71 2.19 -29.17
N LEU A 258 7.61 2.52 -29.85
CA LEU A 258 6.65 1.52 -30.29
C LEU A 258 7.32 0.46 -31.17
N GLU A 259 8.25 0.87 -32.05
CA GLU A 259 8.99 -0.06 -32.90
C GLU A 259 10.02 -0.89 -32.10
N ILE A 260 10.69 -0.30 -31.08
CA ILE A 260 11.58 -1.05 -30.17
C ILE A 260 10.79 -2.16 -29.46
N PHE A 261 9.67 -1.80 -28.81
CA PHE A 261 8.87 -2.78 -28.09
C PHE A 261 8.20 -3.79 -28.99
N LYS A 262 7.68 -3.37 -30.15
CA LYS A 262 7.11 -4.29 -31.15
C LYS A 262 8.12 -5.35 -31.62
N THR A 263 9.40 -4.98 -31.67
CA THR A 263 10.47 -5.91 -32.05
C THR A 263 10.94 -6.80 -30.91
N LEU A 264 11.13 -6.24 -29.70
CA LEU A 264 11.75 -6.95 -28.57
C LEU A 264 10.74 -7.56 -27.59
N SER A 265 9.54 -6.95 -27.45
CA SER A 265 8.51 -7.37 -26.52
C SER A 265 7.11 -7.03 -27.04
N PRO A 266 6.64 -7.72 -28.11
CA PRO A 266 5.41 -7.36 -28.83
C PRO A 266 4.14 -7.45 -27.97
N ASP A 267 4.16 -8.23 -26.89
CA ASP A 267 3.02 -8.42 -26.00
C ASP A 267 2.96 -7.36 -24.88
N THR A 268 3.94 -6.46 -24.80
CA THR A 268 3.97 -5.39 -23.79
C THR A 268 2.95 -4.29 -24.12
N SER A 269 2.08 -3.99 -23.15
CA SER A 269 1.19 -2.82 -23.23
C SER A 269 1.95 -1.57 -22.77
N ILE A 270 2.05 -0.56 -23.63
CA ILE A 270 2.76 0.70 -23.35
C ILE A 270 1.75 1.81 -23.09
N ARG A 271 1.99 2.59 -22.03
CA ARG A 271 1.26 3.81 -21.72
C ARG A 271 2.25 4.96 -21.50
N VAL A 272 1.92 6.12 -22.01
CA VAL A 272 2.62 7.38 -21.76
C VAL A 272 1.68 8.28 -20.97
N ILE A 273 2.17 8.92 -19.92
CA ILE A 273 1.41 9.79 -18.99
C ILE A 273 2.02 11.19 -18.93
#